data_b4d5aad9d221d6c88b70075dc9286f11
#
_entry.id   b4d5aad9d221d6c88b70075dc9286f11
#
_cell.length_a   1.000
_cell.length_b   1.000
_cell.length_c   1.000
_cell.angle_alpha   90.00
_cell.angle_beta   90.00
_cell.angle_gamma   90.00
#
_symmetry.space_group_name_H-M   'P 1'
#
loop_
_entity.id
_entity.type
_entity.pdbx_description
1 polymer ?
#
loop_
_entity_poly.entity_id
_entity_poly.type
_entity_poly.pdbx_seq_one_letter_code
_entity_poly.pdbx_strand_id
1 'polypeptide(L)'
;MEQEEIVRSLAALAHPVRLEVFRALVATGQDGMTPRTMAEGLAIPANTLSFHLKELAHSGLVTQERSSRNLIYRAAYEHMNALLGYLTENCCRGAECSVAKAAASCRC
;
A
#
# COMPACT_ATOMS: atom_id res chain seq x y z
N MET A 1 -6.31 0.85 14.63
CA MET A 1 -5.04 0.18 14.29
C MET A 1 -4.04 0.40 15.42
N GLU A 2 -3.39 -0.66 15.86
CA GLU A 2 -2.43 -0.57 16.94
C GLU A 2 -1.11 0.06 16.49
N GLN A 3 -0.41 0.68 17.43
CA GLN A 3 0.87 1.32 17.13
C GLN A 3 1.88 0.36 16.51
N GLU A 4 1.89 -0.90 16.97
CA GLU A 4 2.79 -1.91 16.43
C GLU A 4 2.53 -2.18 14.96
N GLU A 5 1.25 -2.21 14.58
CA GLU A 5 0.88 -2.40 13.17
C GLU A 5 1.32 -1.19 12.33
N ILE A 6 1.17 0.00 12.89
CA ILE A 6 1.60 1.24 12.22
C ILE A 6 3.10 1.20 11.96
N VAL A 7 3.87 0.86 12.99
CA VAL A 7 5.34 0.79 12.86
C VAL A 7 5.75 -0.25 11.82
N ARG A 8 5.10 -1.41 11.83
CA ARG A 8 5.38 -2.46 10.86
C ARG A 8 5.10 -2.01 9.43
N SER A 9 3.98 -1.32 9.24
CA SER A 9 3.61 -0.79 7.92
C SER A 9 4.61 0.25 7.45
N LEU A 10 4.99 1.17 8.32
CA LEU A 10 5.98 2.20 7.97
C LEU A 10 7.34 1.59 7.67
N ALA A 11 7.74 0.57 8.44
CA ALA A 11 8.99 -0.12 8.20
C ALA A 11 9.00 -0.82 6.84
N ALA A 12 7.88 -1.43 6.46
CA ALA A 12 7.75 -2.07 5.15
C ALA A 12 7.87 -1.05 4.02
N LEU A 13 7.32 0.15 4.20
CA LEU A 13 7.39 1.20 3.20
C LEU A 13 8.73 1.93 3.18
N ALA A 14 9.53 1.78 4.21
CA ALA A 14 10.82 2.48 4.32
C ALA A 14 11.91 1.77 3.49
N HIS A 15 11.62 1.54 2.22
CA HIS A 15 12.52 0.91 1.27
C HIS A 15 12.16 1.45 -0.12
N PRO A 16 13.12 1.97 -0.89
CA PRO A 16 12.81 2.60 -2.17
C PRO A 16 11.98 1.74 -3.11
N VAL A 17 12.32 0.47 -3.26
CA VAL A 17 11.61 -0.43 -4.16
C VAL A 17 10.20 -0.72 -3.66
N ARG A 18 10.05 -0.98 -2.36
CA ARG A 18 8.74 -1.27 -1.80
C ARG A 18 7.80 -0.08 -1.90
N LEU A 19 8.31 1.11 -1.65
CA LEU A 19 7.51 2.32 -1.80
C LEU A 19 7.05 2.50 -3.23
N GLU A 20 7.94 2.27 -4.18
CA GLU A 20 7.62 2.36 -5.60
C GLU A 20 6.55 1.35 -6.02
N VAL A 21 6.70 0.09 -5.56
CA VAL A 21 5.72 -0.97 -5.83
C VAL A 21 4.36 -0.61 -5.23
N PHE A 22 4.35 -0.18 -3.98
CA PHE A 22 3.11 0.16 -3.31
C PHE A 22 2.39 1.32 -4.01
N ARG A 23 3.13 2.34 -4.39
CA ARG A 23 2.54 3.49 -5.09
C ARG A 23 1.97 3.10 -6.45
N ALA A 24 2.62 2.18 -7.15
CA ALA A 24 2.10 1.68 -8.42
C ALA A 24 0.77 0.95 -8.22
N LEU A 25 0.66 0.16 -7.16
CA LEU A 25 -0.58 -0.54 -6.84
C LEU A 25 -1.69 0.42 -6.44
N VAL A 26 -1.35 1.44 -5.66
CA VAL A 26 -2.33 2.47 -5.28
C VAL A 26 -2.89 3.17 -6.51
N ALA A 27 -2.03 3.50 -7.45
CA ALA A 27 -2.42 4.19 -8.67
C ALA A 27 -3.29 3.33 -9.60
N THR A 28 -3.05 2.02 -9.58
CA THR A 28 -3.81 1.08 -10.44
C THR A 28 -5.27 0.94 -10.01
N GLY A 29 -5.54 1.06 -8.71
CA GLY A 29 -6.90 0.94 -8.21
C GLY A 29 -7.34 -0.50 -8.04
N GLN A 30 -8.65 -0.74 -8.13
CA GLN A 30 -9.24 -2.05 -7.83
C GLN A 30 -8.88 -3.14 -8.84
N ASP A 31 -8.43 -2.77 -10.03
CA ASP A 31 -8.01 -3.76 -11.02
C ASP A 31 -6.80 -4.55 -10.57
N GLY A 32 -5.92 -3.93 -9.82
CA GLY A 32 -4.70 -4.58 -9.35
C GLY A 32 -3.71 -4.84 -10.46
N MET A 33 -2.64 -5.55 -10.12
CA MET A 33 -1.59 -5.90 -11.08
C MET A 33 -1.06 -7.30 -10.79
N THR A 34 -0.62 -7.98 -11.85
CA THR A 34 0.11 -9.23 -11.68
C THR A 34 1.58 -8.93 -11.41
N PRO A 35 2.32 -9.85 -10.78
CA PRO A 35 3.76 -9.64 -10.56
C PRO A 35 4.51 -9.41 -11.88
N ARG A 36 4.10 -10.10 -12.93
CA ARG A 36 4.75 -9.93 -14.24
C ARG A 36 4.62 -8.49 -14.76
N THR A 37 3.41 -7.95 -14.68
CA THR A 37 3.17 -6.58 -15.13
C THR A 37 3.98 -5.58 -14.31
N MET A 38 4.05 -5.80 -12.99
CA MET A 38 4.85 -4.94 -12.13
C MET A 38 6.34 -5.03 -12.43
N ALA A 39 6.84 -6.25 -12.61
CA ALA A 39 8.26 -6.46 -12.89
C ALA A 39 8.66 -5.77 -14.19
N GLU A 40 7.84 -5.89 -15.22
CA GLU A 40 8.09 -5.27 -16.51
C GLU A 40 8.00 -3.74 -16.42
N GLY A 41 6.93 -3.25 -15.80
CA GLY A 41 6.67 -1.82 -15.72
C GLY A 41 7.66 -1.06 -14.85
N LEU A 42 8.14 -1.68 -13.78
CA LEU A 42 9.05 -1.06 -12.84
C LEU A 42 10.52 -1.45 -13.08
N ALA A 43 10.75 -2.34 -14.04
CA ALA A 43 12.09 -2.85 -14.37
C ALA A 43 12.76 -3.48 -13.15
N ILE A 44 12.01 -4.31 -12.43
CA ILE A 44 12.49 -5.02 -11.23
C ILE A 44 12.55 -6.51 -11.55
N PRO A 45 13.66 -7.19 -11.24
CA PRO A 45 13.74 -8.65 -11.44
C PRO A 45 12.63 -9.36 -10.67
N ALA A 46 12.08 -10.42 -11.27
CA ALA A 46 10.92 -11.12 -10.71
C ALA A 46 11.16 -11.65 -9.30
N ASN A 47 12.34 -12.22 -9.04
CA ASN A 47 12.64 -12.77 -7.72
C ASN A 47 12.78 -11.67 -6.66
N THR A 48 13.34 -10.52 -7.04
CA THR A 48 13.45 -9.37 -6.15
C THR A 48 12.06 -8.83 -5.83
N LEU A 49 11.23 -8.70 -6.86
CA LEU A 49 9.86 -8.23 -6.69
C LEU A 49 9.06 -9.15 -5.77
N SER A 50 9.18 -10.47 -5.95
CA SER A 50 8.48 -11.44 -5.12
C SER A 50 8.79 -11.26 -3.65
N PHE A 51 10.06 -11.01 -3.32
CA PHE A 51 10.48 -10.78 -1.94
C PHE A 51 9.80 -9.53 -1.37
N HIS A 52 9.79 -8.45 -2.14
CA HIS A 52 9.18 -7.20 -1.68
C HIS A 52 7.66 -7.29 -1.56
N LEU A 53 7.01 -7.98 -2.48
CA LEU A 53 5.57 -8.20 -2.40
C LEU A 53 5.20 -9.01 -1.16
N LYS A 54 6.01 -10.00 -0.83
CA LYS A 54 5.80 -10.82 0.37
C LYS A 54 5.89 -9.95 1.63
N GLU A 55 6.86 -9.07 1.69
CA GLU A 55 7.02 -8.18 2.84
C GLU A 55 5.85 -7.19 2.95
N LEU A 56 5.40 -6.65 1.83
CA LEU A 56 4.25 -5.76 1.82
C LEU A 56 2.97 -6.48 2.23
N ALA A 57 2.78 -7.71 1.77
CA ALA A 57 1.61 -8.51 2.14
C ALA A 57 1.63 -8.85 3.64
N HIS A 58 2.82 -9.18 4.15
CA HIS A 58 2.98 -9.53 5.56
C HIS A 58 2.63 -8.35 6.48
N SER A 59 2.94 -7.13 6.03
CA SER A 59 2.62 -5.93 6.81
C SER A 59 1.17 -5.48 6.67
N GLY A 60 0.40 -6.12 5.79
CA GLY A 60 -1.00 -5.78 5.57
C GLY A 60 -1.23 -4.69 4.53
N LEU A 61 -0.19 -4.18 3.90
CA LEU A 61 -0.30 -3.07 2.95
C LEU A 61 -0.82 -3.48 1.58
N VAL A 62 -0.65 -4.75 1.22
CA VAL A 62 -1.19 -5.26 -0.04
C VAL A 62 -1.94 -6.56 0.22
N THR A 63 -2.87 -6.85 -0.66
CA THR A 63 -3.62 -8.11 -0.66
C THR A 63 -3.33 -8.84 -1.97
N GLN A 64 -3.55 -10.14 -1.96
CA GLN A 64 -3.39 -10.93 -3.16
C GLN A 64 -4.60 -11.83 -3.37
N GLU A 65 -4.94 -12.05 -4.62
CA GLU A 65 -6.07 -12.88 -4.99
C GLU A 65 -5.67 -13.73 -6.19
N ARG A 66 -5.97 -15.02 -6.12
CA ARG A 66 -5.73 -15.91 -7.25
C ARG A 66 -6.95 -15.83 -8.19
N SER A 67 -6.70 -15.43 -9.41
CA SER A 67 -7.72 -15.35 -10.44
C SER A 67 -7.26 -16.21 -11.61
N SER A 68 -7.84 -17.41 -11.76
CA SER A 68 -7.44 -18.37 -12.76
C SER A 68 -5.97 -18.77 -12.54
N ARG A 69 -5.09 -18.54 -13.49
CA ARG A 69 -3.66 -18.86 -13.37
C ARG A 69 -2.84 -17.67 -12.86
N ASN A 70 -3.49 -16.54 -12.68
CA ASN A 70 -2.80 -15.32 -12.29
C ASN A 70 -3.00 -15.01 -10.81
N LEU A 71 -1.99 -14.38 -10.26
CA LEU A 71 -2.03 -13.85 -8.91
C LEU A 71 -2.14 -12.34 -9.05
N ILE A 72 -3.20 -11.77 -8.50
CA ILE A 72 -3.43 -10.33 -8.62
C ILE A 72 -3.18 -9.66 -7.28
N TYR A 73 -2.32 -8.66 -7.28
CA TYR A 73 -2.01 -7.86 -6.09
C TYR A 73 -2.73 -6.53 -6.16
N ARG A 74 -3.23 -6.09 -5.01
CA ARG A 74 -3.90 -4.79 -4.87
C ARG A 74 -3.40 -4.11 -3.62
N ALA A 75 -3.38 -2.78 -3.64
CA ALA A 75 -3.15 -2.04 -2.41
C ALA A 75 -4.32 -2.30 -1.46
N ALA A 76 -4.02 -2.50 -0.18
CA ALA A 76 -5.04 -2.68 0.84
C ALA A 76 -5.51 -1.29 1.28
N TYR A 77 -6.50 -0.74 0.57
CA TYR A 77 -6.92 0.65 0.76
C TYR A 77 -7.43 0.93 2.17
N GLU A 78 -8.14 -0.03 2.77
CA GLU A 78 -8.60 0.13 4.15
C GLU A 78 -7.44 0.26 5.11
N HIS A 79 -6.41 -0.56 4.93
CA HIS A 79 -5.21 -0.52 5.76
C HIS A 79 -4.45 0.79 5.56
N MET A 80 -4.34 1.22 4.32
CA MET A 80 -3.69 2.48 3.98
C MET A 80 -4.44 3.65 4.62
N ASN A 81 -5.77 3.66 4.50
CA ASN A 81 -6.57 4.73 5.09
C ASN A 81 -6.48 4.74 6.61
N ALA A 82 -6.41 3.56 7.23
CA ALA A 82 -6.24 3.46 8.68
C ALA A 82 -4.87 4.01 9.11
N LEU A 83 -3.84 3.73 8.32
CA LEU A 83 -2.49 4.26 8.56
C LEU A 83 -2.49 5.79 8.48
N LEU A 84 -3.06 6.33 7.41
CA LEU A 84 -3.15 7.78 7.24
C LEU A 84 -3.98 8.42 8.34
N GLY A 85 -5.07 7.77 8.71
CA GLY A 85 -5.93 8.25 9.80
C GLY A 85 -5.20 8.29 11.13
N TYR A 86 -4.40 7.27 11.41
CA TYR A 86 -3.62 7.24 12.64
C TYR A 86 -2.60 8.38 12.67
N LEU A 87 -1.89 8.58 11.55
CA LEU A 87 -0.86 9.62 11.47
C LEU A 87 -1.44 11.03 11.58
N THR A 88 -2.68 11.21 11.16
CA THR A 88 -3.33 12.53 11.18
C THR A 88 -4.31 12.68 12.34
N GLU A 89 -4.39 11.69 13.22
CA GLU A 89 -5.28 11.72 14.39
C GLU A 89 -4.98 12.96 15.24
N ASN A 90 -6.04 13.66 15.57
CA ASN A 90 -5.96 14.93 16.33
C ASN A 90 -5.13 16.00 15.64
N CYS A 91 -5.04 15.94 14.32
CA CYS A 91 -4.35 16.93 13.53
C CYS A 91 -4.89 18.34 13.84
N CYS A 92 -3.99 19.29 14.00
CA CYS A 92 -4.35 20.70 14.29
C CYS A 92 -5.26 20.82 15.53
N ARG A 93 -5.06 19.97 16.51
CA ARG A 93 -5.85 19.94 17.76
C ARG A 93 -7.34 19.78 17.50
N GLY A 94 -7.68 19.00 16.47
CA GLY A 94 -9.06 18.75 16.11
C GLY A 94 -9.67 19.77 15.17
N ALA A 95 -8.92 20.79 14.80
CA ALA A 95 -9.39 21.77 13.82
C ALA A 95 -9.30 21.16 12.41
N GLU A 96 -10.20 21.61 11.54
CA GLU A 96 -10.19 21.17 10.15
C GLU A 96 -8.90 21.57 9.46
N CYS A 97 -8.30 20.66 8.70
CA CYS A 97 -7.08 20.94 7.95
C CYS A 97 -7.10 20.25 6.60
N SER A 98 -6.24 20.73 5.68
CA SER A 98 -6.21 20.22 4.31
C SER A 98 -5.80 18.75 4.22
N VAL A 99 -4.95 18.28 5.13
CA VAL A 99 -4.52 16.88 5.15
C VAL A 99 -5.70 15.95 5.43
N ALA A 100 -6.50 16.28 6.45
CA ALA A 100 -7.68 15.48 6.79
C ALA A 100 -8.71 15.52 5.66
N LYS A 101 -8.89 16.66 5.01
CA LYS A 101 -9.80 16.80 3.87
C LYS A 101 -9.34 15.95 2.70
N ALA A 102 -8.06 15.95 2.40
CA ALA A 102 -7.50 15.17 1.31
C ALA A 102 -7.71 13.68 1.56
N ALA A 103 -7.46 13.21 2.78
CA ALA A 103 -7.67 11.81 3.14
C ALA A 103 -9.15 11.43 3.05
N ALA A 104 -10.05 12.31 3.49
CA ALA A 104 -11.47 12.06 3.46
C ALA A 104 -12.03 12.01 2.03
N SER A 105 -11.41 12.70 1.09
CA SER A 105 -11.85 12.73 -0.30
C SER A 105 -11.32 11.56 -1.13
N CYS A 106 -10.39 10.78 -0.59
CA CYS A 106 -9.83 9.62 -1.28
C CYS A 106 -10.89 8.52 -1.37
N ARG A 107 -11.21 8.08 -2.60
CA ARG A 107 -12.19 7.02 -2.85
C ARG A 107 -11.60 5.98 -3.78
N CYS A 108 -11.65 4.73 -3.35
CA CYS A 108 -11.15 3.62 -4.15
C CYS A 108 -12.21 2.57 -4.38
#